data_6a1cec346000fbe491b6e270c0b4fe0f
#
_entry.id   6a1cec346000fbe491b6e270c0b4fe0f
#
_cell.length_a   1.000
_cell.length_b   1.000
_cell.length_c   1.000
_cell.angle_alpha   90.00
_cell.angle_beta   90.00
_cell.angle_gamma   90.00
#
_symmetry.space_group_name_H-M   'P 1'
#
loop_
_entity.id
_entity.type
_entity.pdbx_description
1 polymer ?
#
loop_
_entity_poly.entity_id
_entity_poly.type
_entity_poly.pdbx_seq_one_letter_code
_entity_poly.pdbx_strand_id
1 'polypeptide(L)'
;MKETIMKEEKTTMMKQLVEQLNNASQAYYNGEAELMSDYEWDSKFDQLKLLEDETGIVLPDSPTNKVSEDSISGKKEPHEFPALSLAKTKSVADLEKWASNKPIWISWKLDGLTLVATYDDGKLTKIVTRGDGHIGTNITHLAPAIKGVLPKISEKGHLVIRGEAVISYEDFNNFLLETESDYANPRNLASGSLTLKDVDEVKLRHIQWIPFTLVYSDQEILSWGQRMDYLEKLGFQTVEHRFIENPTSVNIQEKIDEFTQKVTHKKQPFPVDGLVITYDDTQYASTGSVTGHHATRAGYAFKWQDEYAETVLDHIEWSCAASTISPVAVFQPVELEGTTVQRASLCNISECERLGIGDAGTKLQVIKANKIIPKVIKITCLLYTSDAA
;
A
#
# COMPACT_ATOMS: atom_id res chain seq x y z
N MET A 1 37.30 -20.00 -7.43
CA MET A 1 36.61 -20.23 -8.71
C MET A 1 35.11 -20.58 -8.51
N LYS A 2 34.71 -21.59 -7.73
CA LYS A 2 33.28 -21.88 -7.44
C LYS A 2 32.57 -20.75 -6.68
N GLU A 3 33.20 -20.18 -5.66
CA GLU A 3 32.63 -19.05 -4.89
C GLU A 3 32.46 -17.77 -5.73
N THR A 4 33.39 -17.50 -6.64
CA THR A 4 33.33 -16.34 -7.54
C THR A 4 32.17 -16.48 -8.54
N ILE A 5 31.98 -17.69 -9.12
CA ILE A 5 30.88 -17.99 -10.03
C ILE A 5 29.55 -17.88 -9.32
N MET A 6 29.40 -18.44 -8.11
CA MET A 6 28.17 -18.33 -7.29
C MET A 6 27.85 -16.86 -6.94
N LYS A 7 28.86 -16.04 -6.68
CA LYS A 7 28.65 -14.61 -6.39
C LYS A 7 28.22 -13.83 -7.63
N GLU A 8 28.75 -14.16 -8.80
CA GLU A 8 28.32 -13.57 -10.10
C GLU A 8 26.88 -13.96 -10.46
N GLU A 9 26.49 -15.23 -10.26
CA GLU A 9 25.13 -15.69 -10.47
C GLU A 9 24.12 -14.98 -9.55
N LYS A 10 24.43 -14.86 -8.25
CA LYS A 10 23.61 -14.11 -7.30
C LYS A 10 23.48 -12.63 -7.68
N THR A 11 24.58 -11.99 -8.09
CA THR A 11 24.56 -10.59 -8.53
C THR A 11 23.70 -10.40 -9.80
N THR A 12 23.72 -11.37 -10.71
CA THR A 12 22.88 -11.35 -11.92
C THR A 12 21.39 -11.47 -11.54
N MET A 13 21.05 -12.37 -10.62
CA MET A 13 19.70 -12.55 -10.10
C MET A 13 19.22 -11.29 -9.37
N MET A 14 20.07 -10.64 -8.58
CA MET A 14 19.75 -9.37 -7.93
C MET A 14 19.42 -8.28 -8.94
N LYS A 15 20.18 -8.15 -10.04
CA LYS A 15 19.88 -7.17 -11.10
C LYS A 15 18.52 -7.40 -11.73
N GLN A 16 18.15 -8.64 -12.01
CA GLN A 16 16.84 -8.99 -12.56
C GLN A 16 15.70 -8.66 -11.58
N LEU A 17 15.89 -8.99 -10.30
CA LEU A 17 14.90 -8.66 -9.25
C LEU A 17 14.72 -7.14 -9.11
N VAL A 18 15.82 -6.38 -9.09
CA VAL A 18 15.79 -4.91 -9.01
C VAL A 18 15.03 -4.31 -10.20
N GLU A 19 15.30 -4.78 -11.42
CA GLU A 19 14.60 -4.31 -12.62
C GLU A 19 13.10 -4.62 -12.55
N GLN A 20 12.73 -5.86 -12.22
CA GLN A 20 11.33 -6.28 -12.11
C GLN A 20 10.57 -5.49 -11.04
N LEU A 21 11.15 -5.34 -9.86
CA LEU A 21 10.54 -4.64 -8.73
C LEU A 21 10.38 -3.14 -9.03
N ASN A 22 11.39 -2.51 -9.65
CA ASN A 22 11.31 -1.10 -10.01
C ASN A 22 10.26 -0.84 -11.09
N ASN A 23 10.22 -1.68 -12.14
CA ASN A 23 9.21 -1.55 -13.20
C ASN A 23 7.80 -1.74 -12.64
N ALA A 24 7.57 -2.74 -11.79
CA ALA A 24 6.28 -2.96 -11.16
C ALA A 24 5.89 -1.80 -10.23
N SER A 25 6.82 -1.31 -9.43
CA SER A 25 6.57 -0.15 -8.58
C SER A 25 6.25 1.10 -9.39
N GLN A 26 6.96 1.33 -10.49
CA GLN A 26 6.70 2.47 -11.36
C GLN A 26 5.31 2.39 -11.99
N ALA A 27 4.92 1.24 -12.56
CA ALA A 27 3.59 1.04 -13.10
C ALA A 27 2.49 1.25 -12.05
N TYR A 28 2.71 0.70 -10.84
CA TYR A 28 1.78 0.83 -9.72
C TYR A 28 1.60 2.29 -9.27
N TYR A 29 2.69 3.06 -9.14
CA TYR A 29 2.63 4.47 -8.74
C TYR A 29 2.14 5.39 -9.86
N ASN A 30 2.28 4.99 -11.12
CA ASN A 30 1.78 5.73 -12.28
C ASN A 30 0.29 5.48 -12.54
N GLY A 31 -0.36 4.55 -11.82
CA GLY A 31 -1.73 4.15 -12.11
C GLY A 31 -1.88 3.33 -13.40
N GLU A 32 -0.79 2.75 -13.90
CA GLU A 32 -0.78 1.84 -15.04
C GLU A 32 -1.28 0.44 -14.62
N ALA A 33 -1.43 -0.47 -15.59
CA ALA A 33 -1.79 -1.84 -15.29
C ALA A 33 -0.76 -2.50 -14.34
N GLU A 34 -1.23 -3.21 -13.32
CA GLU A 34 -0.36 -3.91 -12.38
C GLU A 34 0.49 -4.95 -13.13
N LEU A 35 1.83 -4.82 -13.09
CA LEU A 35 2.76 -5.76 -13.69
C LEU A 35 2.97 -7.02 -12.85
N MET A 36 2.71 -6.93 -11.54
CA MET A 36 2.70 -8.07 -10.62
C MET A 36 1.81 -7.76 -9.41
N SER A 37 1.36 -8.81 -8.71
CA SER A 37 0.58 -8.64 -7.48
C SER A 37 1.45 -8.14 -6.32
N ASP A 38 0.82 -7.50 -5.31
CA ASP A 38 1.52 -7.11 -4.07
C ASP A 38 2.23 -8.28 -3.40
N TYR A 39 1.58 -9.46 -3.39
CA TYR A 39 2.17 -10.69 -2.87
C TYR A 39 3.45 -11.07 -3.60
N GLU A 40 3.44 -11.01 -4.92
CA GLU A 40 4.61 -11.33 -5.74
C GLU A 40 5.71 -10.28 -5.56
N TRP A 41 5.33 -9.01 -5.50
CA TRP A 41 6.25 -7.92 -5.24
C TRP A 41 6.93 -8.08 -3.88
N ASP A 42 6.16 -8.32 -2.82
CA ASP A 42 6.70 -8.55 -1.47
C ASP A 42 7.61 -9.80 -1.44
N SER A 43 7.22 -10.90 -2.09
CA SER A 43 8.04 -12.12 -2.17
C SER A 43 9.37 -11.89 -2.89
N LYS A 44 9.36 -11.17 -4.01
CA LYS A 44 10.58 -10.83 -4.76
C LYS A 44 11.45 -9.83 -3.99
N PHE A 45 10.84 -8.90 -3.28
CA PHE A 45 11.54 -7.93 -2.43
C PHE A 45 12.26 -8.63 -1.28
N ASP A 46 11.60 -9.58 -0.60
CA ASP A 46 12.21 -10.38 0.46
C ASP A 46 13.36 -11.25 -0.08
N GLN A 47 13.20 -11.82 -1.29
CA GLN A 47 14.25 -12.58 -1.97
C GLN A 47 15.46 -11.68 -2.31
N LEU A 48 15.23 -10.46 -2.82
CA LEU A 48 16.29 -9.49 -3.08
C LEU A 48 17.05 -9.15 -1.81
N LYS A 49 16.32 -8.85 -0.72
CA LYS A 49 16.89 -8.53 0.58
C LYS A 49 17.77 -9.66 1.12
N LEU A 50 17.31 -10.90 1.02
CA LEU A 50 18.09 -12.07 1.41
C LEU A 50 19.40 -12.17 0.61
N LEU A 51 19.35 -11.95 -0.71
CA LEU A 51 20.53 -11.98 -1.56
C LEU A 51 21.51 -10.83 -1.25
N GLU A 52 21.00 -9.64 -0.90
CA GLU A 52 21.80 -8.51 -0.45
C GLU A 52 22.50 -8.82 0.87
N ASP A 53 21.80 -9.41 1.83
CA ASP A 53 22.37 -9.84 3.13
C ASP A 53 23.44 -10.93 2.93
N GLU A 54 23.20 -11.91 2.07
CA GLU A 54 24.15 -13.01 1.78
C GLU A 54 25.40 -12.56 1.01
N THR A 55 25.26 -11.60 0.11
CA THR A 55 26.38 -11.14 -0.75
C THR A 55 27.12 -9.95 -0.17
N GLY A 56 26.49 -9.21 0.75
CA GLY A 56 26.98 -7.92 1.26
C GLY A 56 26.98 -6.83 0.19
N ILE A 57 26.25 -7.02 -0.93
CA ILE A 57 26.17 -6.07 -2.05
C ILE A 57 24.76 -5.53 -2.11
N VAL A 58 24.63 -4.20 -2.13
CA VAL A 58 23.37 -3.52 -2.44
C VAL A 58 23.54 -2.76 -3.74
N LEU A 59 22.68 -3.01 -4.72
CA LEU A 59 22.78 -2.34 -6.03
C LEU A 59 22.30 -0.88 -5.91
N PRO A 60 22.89 0.06 -6.69
CA PRO A 60 22.55 1.49 -6.61
C PRO A 60 21.05 1.80 -6.81
N ASP A 61 20.40 1.01 -7.67
CA ASP A 61 18.96 1.17 -7.99
C ASP A 61 18.06 0.19 -7.24
N SER A 62 18.58 -0.50 -6.22
CA SER A 62 17.79 -1.45 -5.44
C SER A 62 16.61 -0.76 -4.74
N PRO A 63 15.40 -1.31 -4.85
CA PRO A 63 14.23 -0.81 -4.14
C PRO A 63 14.34 -0.97 -2.62
N THR A 64 15.34 -1.69 -2.13
CA THR A 64 15.67 -1.74 -0.70
C THR A 64 16.28 -0.43 -0.21
N ASN A 65 16.87 0.37 -1.11
CA ASN A 65 17.48 1.67 -0.83
C ASN A 65 16.71 2.87 -1.39
N LYS A 66 15.82 2.65 -2.36
CA LYS A 66 15.08 3.74 -3.02
C LYS A 66 13.58 3.50 -2.94
N VAL A 67 12.81 4.56 -2.81
CA VAL A 67 11.35 4.56 -2.99
C VAL A 67 11.08 5.00 -4.43
N SER A 68 10.15 4.32 -5.12
CA SER A 68 9.74 4.71 -6.47
C SER A 68 9.13 6.11 -6.45
N GLU A 69 9.54 6.96 -7.39
CA GLU A 69 8.98 8.30 -7.58
C GLU A 69 7.55 8.21 -8.14
N ASP A 70 6.69 9.17 -7.72
CA ASP A 70 5.42 9.37 -8.40
C ASP A 70 5.62 10.06 -9.76
N SER A 71 4.78 9.73 -10.74
CA SER A 71 4.82 10.33 -12.08
C SER A 71 4.06 11.66 -12.18
N ILE A 72 3.62 12.21 -11.05
CA ILE A 72 2.84 13.45 -11.03
C ILE A 72 3.71 14.61 -11.54
N SER A 73 3.30 15.19 -12.65
CA SER A 73 4.00 16.32 -13.24
C SER A 73 3.70 17.61 -12.49
N GLY A 74 4.73 18.39 -12.14
CA GLY A 74 4.57 19.65 -11.43
C GLY A 74 5.87 20.15 -10.84
N LYS A 75 5.78 21.24 -10.08
CA LYS A 75 6.93 21.80 -9.38
C LYS A 75 7.37 20.85 -8.28
N LYS A 76 8.58 20.34 -8.37
CA LYS A 76 9.18 19.50 -7.33
C LYS A 76 9.60 20.38 -6.13
N GLU A 77 9.29 19.90 -4.92
CA GLU A 77 9.63 20.58 -3.66
C GLU A 77 10.22 19.60 -2.65
N PRO A 78 11.29 19.97 -1.94
CA PRO A 78 11.84 19.14 -0.88
C PRO A 78 10.89 19.13 0.32
N HIS A 79 10.84 17.95 0.98
CA HIS A 79 10.18 17.84 2.27
C HIS A 79 11.06 18.40 3.38
N GLU A 80 10.47 19.20 4.26
CA GLU A 80 11.12 19.67 5.48
C GLU A 80 11.44 18.49 6.42
N PHE A 81 10.54 17.51 6.47
CA PHE A 81 10.69 16.27 7.22
C PHE A 81 10.56 15.08 6.28
N PRO A 82 11.58 14.20 6.15
CA PRO A 82 11.55 13.07 5.23
C PRO A 82 10.37 12.13 5.46
N ALA A 83 9.65 11.76 4.40
CA ALA A 83 8.48 10.86 4.43
C ALA A 83 8.90 9.42 4.11
N LEU A 84 9.66 8.80 5.03
CA LEU A 84 10.27 7.48 4.85
C LEU A 84 9.25 6.33 4.95
N SER A 85 9.60 5.20 4.37
CA SER A 85 8.81 3.97 4.45
C SER A 85 8.98 3.29 5.81
N LEU A 86 7.97 2.49 6.19
CA LEU A 86 8.01 1.68 7.41
C LEU A 86 8.57 0.28 7.11
N ALA A 87 9.21 -0.32 8.11
CA ALA A 87 9.51 -1.74 8.08
C ALA A 87 8.21 -2.56 8.04
N LYS A 88 8.24 -3.74 7.39
CA LYS A 88 7.07 -4.60 7.24
C LYS A 88 7.23 -5.86 8.08
N THR A 89 6.13 -6.38 8.63
CA THR A 89 6.07 -7.69 9.27
C THR A 89 4.69 -8.33 9.09
N LYS A 90 4.64 -9.67 9.12
CA LYS A 90 3.41 -10.48 9.21
C LYS A 90 3.31 -11.18 10.57
N SER A 91 4.27 -10.95 11.47
CA SER A 91 4.43 -11.64 12.76
C SER A 91 4.04 -10.73 13.92
N VAL A 92 3.05 -11.16 14.70
CA VAL A 92 2.65 -10.48 15.95
C VAL A 92 3.76 -10.55 16.99
N ALA A 93 4.52 -11.66 17.01
CA ALA A 93 5.64 -11.81 17.94
C ALA A 93 6.76 -10.80 17.68
N ASP A 94 6.99 -10.45 16.39
CA ASP A 94 7.94 -9.39 16.03
C ASP A 94 7.46 -8.02 16.50
N LEU A 95 6.15 -7.76 16.42
CA LEU A 95 5.55 -6.52 16.92
C LEU A 95 5.70 -6.40 18.44
N GLU A 96 5.42 -7.46 19.19
CA GLU A 96 5.62 -7.49 20.65
C GLU A 96 7.08 -7.22 21.01
N LYS A 97 8.01 -7.92 20.37
CA LYS A 97 9.46 -7.73 20.57
C LYS A 97 9.88 -6.30 20.25
N TRP A 98 9.39 -5.74 19.14
CA TRP A 98 9.71 -4.36 18.74
C TRP A 98 9.11 -3.35 19.72
N ALA A 99 7.86 -3.53 20.15
CA ALA A 99 7.20 -2.64 21.10
C ALA A 99 7.95 -2.56 22.43
N SER A 100 8.60 -3.65 22.85
CA SER A 100 9.48 -3.68 24.04
C SER A 100 8.82 -3.07 25.30
N ASN A 101 7.57 -3.45 25.56
CA ASN A 101 6.71 -2.96 26.66
C ASN A 101 6.42 -1.44 26.63
N LYS A 102 6.66 -0.76 25.50
CA LYS A 102 6.28 0.65 25.36
C LYS A 102 4.86 0.76 24.79
N PRO A 103 4.07 1.75 25.24
CA PRO A 103 2.75 1.99 24.70
C PRO A 103 2.80 2.21 23.18
N ILE A 104 1.84 1.61 22.48
CA ILE A 104 1.72 1.67 21.02
C ILE A 104 0.29 2.01 20.59
N TRP A 105 0.18 2.49 19.36
CA TRP A 105 -1.06 2.68 18.64
C TRP A 105 -1.09 1.77 17.41
N ILE A 106 -2.28 1.24 17.12
CA ILE A 106 -2.58 0.51 15.90
C ILE A 106 -3.59 1.33 15.10
N SER A 107 -3.32 1.57 13.83
CA SER A 107 -4.19 2.32 12.92
C SER A 107 -4.28 1.64 11.56
N TRP A 108 -5.26 2.06 10.72
CA TRP A 108 -5.32 1.60 9.35
C TRP A 108 -4.08 1.98 8.54
N LYS A 109 -3.56 1.06 7.77
CA LYS A 109 -2.68 1.34 6.64
C LYS A 109 -3.56 1.58 5.42
N LEU A 110 -3.99 2.82 5.26
CA LEU A 110 -4.78 3.21 4.11
C LEU A 110 -3.99 3.00 2.81
N ASP A 111 -4.66 2.58 1.76
CA ASP A 111 -4.06 2.33 0.45
C ASP A 111 -4.48 3.40 -0.54
N GLY A 112 -3.69 4.44 -0.61
CA GLY A 112 -3.89 5.62 -1.44
C GLY A 112 -2.55 6.28 -1.79
N LEU A 113 -2.50 7.61 -1.75
CA LEU A 113 -1.29 8.39 -1.96
C LEU A 113 -1.03 9.29 -0.77
N THR A 114 0.16 9.19 -0.21
CA THR A 114 0.56 10.06 0.89
C THR A 114 0.73 11.50 0.41
N LEU A 115 0.02 12.42 1.06
CA LEU A 115 0.16 13.86 0.88
C LEU A 115 0.64 14.51 2.18
N VAL A 116 1.54 15.47 2.03
CA VAL A 116 2.06 16.30 3.12
C VAL A 116 1.46 17.70 2.99
N ALA A 117 0.63 18.10 3.97
CA ALA A 117 0.03 19.41 4.05
C ALA A 117 0.79 20.27 5.06
N THR A 118 1.13 21.50 4.66
CA THR A 118 1.79 22.50 5.51
C THR A 118 0.85 23.66 5.74
N TYR A 119 0.73 24.06 6.99
CA TYR A 119 -0.05 25.21 7.43
C TYR A 119 0.88 26.22 8.12
N ASP A 120 0.72 27.48 7.77
CA ASP A 120 1.40 28.60 8.40
C ASP A 120 0.35 29.63 8.85
N ASP A 121 0.39 30.02 10.12
CA ASP A 121 -0.57 30.96 10.74
C ASP A 121 -2.04 30.60 10.44
N GLY A 122 -2.35 29.32 10.50
CA GLY A 122 -3.69 28.78 10.28
C GLY A 122 -4.13 28.70 8.83
N LYS A 123 -3.28 28.99 7.86
CA LYS A 123 -3.59 28.90 6.43
C LYS A 123 -2.83 27.73 5.81
N LEU A 124 -3.50 26.99 4.96
CA LEU A 124 -2.85 26.01 4.10
C LEU A 124 -1.90 26.74 3.15
N THR A 125 -0.61 26.44 3.20
CA THR A 125 0.41 27.04 2.34
C THR A 125 0.85 26.12 1.22
N LYS A 126 0.90 24.82 1.48
CA LYS A 126 1.22 23.84 0.43
C LYS A 126 0.71 22.43 0.72
N ILE A 127 0.49 21.68 -0.35
CA ILE A 127 0.32 20.24 -0.36
C ILE A 127 1.33 19.65 -1.33
N VAL A 128 2.11 18.68 -0.86
CA VAL A 128 3.17 18.02 -1.63
C VAL A 128 2.97 16.51 -1.56
N THR A 129 3.07 15.80 -2.69
CA THR A 129 3.06 14.34 -2.70
C THR A 129 4.28 13.78 -2.00
N ARG A 130 4.23 12.52 -1.55
CA ARG A 130 5.40 11.91 -0.90
C ARG A 130 6.64 11.90 -1.80
N GLY A 131 6.45 11.64 -3.11
CA GLY A 131 7.55 11.45 -4.03
C GLY A 131 8.46 10.30 -3.59
N ASP A 132 9.77 10.53 -3.63
CA ASP A 132 10.80 9.60 -3.14
C ASP A 132 11.00 9.63 -1.61
N GLY A 133 10.20 10.41 -0.90
CA GLY A 133 10.30 10.63 0.56
C GLY A 133 11.12 11.84 0.95
N HIS A 134 11.93 12.39 0.06
CA HIS A 134 12.71 13.63 0.26
C HIS A 134 12.22 14.78 -0.61
N ILE A 135 11.79 14.47 -1.82
CA ILE A 135 11.28 15.43 -2.81
C ILE A 135 9.94 14.93 -3.33
N GLY A 136 8.92 15.76 -3.31
CA GLY A 136 7.61 15.47 -3.87
C GLY A 136 7.16 16.51 -4.88
N THR A 137 5.97 16.33 -5.44
CA THR A 137 5.35 17.27 -6.39
C THR A 137 4.35 18.17 -5.67
N ASN A 138 4.45 19.48 -5.84
CA ASN A 138 3.48 20.42 -5.29
C ASN A 138 2.16 20.36 -6.08
N ILE A 139 1.10 20.00 -5.37
CA ILE A 139 -0.27 19.91 -5.89
C ILE A 139 -1.25 20.83 -5.15
N THR A 140 -0.76 21.90 -4.56
CA THR A 140 -1.56 22.84 -3.75
C THR A 140 -2.78 23.38 -4.50
N HIS A 141 -2.68 23.56 -5.81
CA HIS A 141 -3.79 23.98 -6.67
C HIS A 141 -4.99 23.02 -6.64
N LEU A 142 -4.78 21.73 -6.35
CA LEU A 142 -5.84 20.73 -6.24
C LEU A 142 -6.50 20.67 -4.85
N ALA A 143 -5.97 21.40 -3.86
CA ALA A 143 -6.53 21.42 -2.49
C ALA A 143 -8.04 21.61 -2.42
N PRO A 144 -8.68 22.51 -3.22
CA PRO A 144 -10.14 22.69 -3.20
C PRO A 144 -10.94 21.48 -3.69
N ALA A 145 -10.31 20.54 -4.38
CA ALA A 145 -10.93 19.31 -4.88
C ALA A 145 -10.77 18.11 -3.92
N ILE A 146 -9.92 18.22 -2.90
CA ILE A 146 -9.60 17.11 -2.00
C ILE A 146 -10.36 17.33 -0.69
N LYS A 147 -11.37 16.49 -0.44
CA LYS A 147 -12.14 16.51 0.79
C LYS A 147 -11.25 16.22 2.01
N GLY A 148 -11.48 16.91 3.13
CA GLY A 148 -10.67 16.74 4.35
C GLY A 148 -9.44 17.65 4.39
N VAL A 149 -9.03 18.26 3.28
CA VAL A 149 -8.03 19.33 3.27
C VAL A 149 -8.72 20.65 3.65
N LEU A 150 -8.38 21.18 4.81
CA LEU A 150 -8.96 22.43 5.32
C LEU A 150 -8.16 23.61 4.78
N PRO A 151 -8.78 24.61 4.13
CA PRO A 151 -8.05 25.80 3.65
C PRO A 151 -7.56 26.69 4.79
N LYS A 152 -8.22 26.60 5.97
CA LYS A 152 -7.89 27.35 7.19
C LYS A 152 -8.19 26.49 8.42
N ILE A 153 -7.35 26.63 9.44
CA ILE A 153 -7.49 26.05 10.78
C ILE A 153 -7.38 27.16 11.84
N SER A 154 -7.82 26.87 13.06
CA SER A 154 -7.78 27.83 14.16
C SER A 154 -6.40 28.06 14.78
N GLU A 155 -5.46 27.13 14.51
CA GLU A 155 -4.10 27.18 15.06
C GLU A 155 -3.24 28.23 14.36
N LYS A 156 -2.33 28.85 15.13
CA LYS A 156 -1.29 29.74 14.63
C LYS A 156 0.05 29.04 14.71
N GLY A 157 1.00 29.52 13.89
CA GLY A 157 2.32 28.91 13.81
C GLY A 157 2.43 27.89 12.69
N HIS A 158 3.48 27.08 12.75
CA HIS A 158 3.84 26.14 11.69
C HIS A 158 3.35 24.73 12.03
N LEU A 159 2.60 24.08 11.11
CA LEU A 159 2.18 22.68 11.21
C LEU A 159 2.51 21.93 9.93
N VAL A 160 3.01 20.71 10.10
CA VAL A 160 3.21 19.75 9.00
C VAL A 160 2.47 18.46 9.32
N ILE A 161 1.53 18.10 8.46
CA ILE A 161 0.62 16.97 8.64
C ILE A 161 0.75 16.02 7.46
N ARG A 162 0.85 14.71 7.73
CA ARG A 162 0.75 13.68 6.69
C ARG A 162 -0.59 13.00 6.77
N GLY A 163 -1.14 12.73 5.62
CA GLY A 163 -2.36 11.95 5.47
C GLY A 163 -2.36 11.20 4.15
N GLU A 164 -3.27 10.28 4.03
CA GLU A 164 -3.45 9.49 2.82
C GLU A 164 -4.63 10.01 2.01
N ALA A 165 -4.41 10.28 0.74
CA ALA A 165 -5.45 10.62 -0.22
C ALA A 165 -6.02 9.31 -0.77
N VAL A 166 -7.29 9.07 -0.50
CA VAL A 166 -8.01 7.83 -0.80
C VAL A 166 -9.34 8.12 -1.49
N ILE A 167 -9.87 7.12 -2.18
CA ILE A 167 -11.23 7.13 -2.73
C ILE A 167 -11.97 5.95 -2.10
N SER A 168 -13.20 6.14 -1.67
CA SER A 168 -14.00 5.05 -1.10
C SER A 168 -14.36 4.01 -2.18
N TYR A 169 -14.63 2.76 -1.77
CA TYR A 169 -15.12 1.74 -2.71
C TYR A 169 -16.45 2.14 -3.35
N GLU A 170 -17.30 2.86 -2.62
CA GLU A 170 -18.57 3.37 -3.14
C GLU A 170 -18.36 4.43 -4.22
N ASP A 171 -17.55 5.47 -3.93
CA ASP A 171 -17.25 6.53 -4.90
C ASP A 171 -16.52 5.98 -6.13
N PHE A 172 -15.61 5.03 -5.93
CA PHE A 172 -14.92 4.35 -7.02
C PHE A 172 -15.88 3.61 -7.96
N ASN A 173 -16.79 2.79 -7.39
CA ASN A 173 -17.75 2.05 -8.18
C ASN A 173 -18.72 2.98 -8.93
N ASN A 174 -19.17 4.05 -8.27
CA ASN A 174 -20.03 5.06 -8.91
C ASN A 174 -19.29 5.74 -10.07
N PHE A 175 -18.04 6.13 -9.85
CA PHE A 175 -17.22 6.75 -10.89
C PHE A 175 -17.05 5.84 -12.13
N LEU A 176 -16.76 4.54 -11.93
CA LEU A 176 -16.64 3.58 -13.03
C LEU A 176 -17.95 3.45 -13.82
N LEU A 177 -19.09 3.43 -13.13
CA LEU A 177 -20.42 3.34 -13.78
C LEU A 177 -20.78 4.60 -14.58
N GLU A 178 -20.42 5.79 -14.07
CA GLU A 178 -20.75 7.07 -14.70
C GLU A 178 -19.85 7.42 -15.88
N THR A 179 -18.59 6.96 -15.87
CA THR A 179 -17.57 7.38 -16.84
C THR A 179 -17.16 6.28 -17.81
N GLU A 180 -17.64 5.04 -17.61
CA GLU A 180 -17.21 3.85 -18.37
C GLU A 180 -15.69 3.67 -18.36
N SER A 181 -15.04 4.12 -17.28
CA SER A 181 -13.58 4.04 -17.11
C SER A 181 -13.15 2.64 -16.69
N ASP A 182 -11.88 2.32 -16.93
CA ASP A 182 -11.28 1.00 -16.69
C ASP A 182 -10.22 0.99 -15.58
N TYR A 183 -10.27 1.93 -14.64
CA TYR A 183 -9.34 1.92 -13.50
C TYR A 183 -9.43 0.61 -12.71
N ALA A 184 -8.28 -0.01 -12.44
CA ALA A 184 -8.22 -1.32 -11.80
C ALA A 184 -8.66 -1.30 -10.33
N ASN A 185 -8.40 -0.21 -9.60
CA ASN A 185 -8.72 -0.08 -8.18
C ASN A 185 -8.81 1.40 -7.75
N PRO A 186 -9.35 1.68 -6.53
CA PRO A 186 -9.49 3.06 -6.03
C PRO A 186 -8.16 3.83 -5.94
N ARG A 187 -7.06 3.15 -5.62
CA ARG A 187 -5.74 3.77 -5.56
C ARG A 187 -5.28 4.27 -6.93
N ASN A 188 -5.45 3.47 -7.98
CA ASN A 188 -5.10 3.87 -9.35
C ASN A 188 -5.94 5.07 -9.80
N LEU A 189 -7.23 5.11 -9.46
CA LEU A 189 -8.06 6.27 -9.72
C LEU A 189 -7.55 7.51 -8.95
N ALA A 190 -7.19 7.36 -7.67
CA ALA A 190 -6.63 8.46 -6.88
C ALA A 190 -5.32 8.99 -7.48
N SER A 191 -4.41 8.08 -7.88
CA SER A 191 -3.13 8.42 -8.51
C SER A 191 -3.34 9.17 -9.82
N GLY A 192 -4.15 8.64 -10.72
CA GLY A 192 -4.47 9.29 -12.00
C GLY A 192 -5.15 10.65 -11.81
N SER A 193 -5.95 10.80 -10.75
CA SER A 193 -6.63 12.06 -10.45
C SER A 193 -5.68 13.18 -10.05
N LEU A 194 -4.62 12.87 -9.29
CA LEU A 194 -3.65 13.87 -8.85
C LEU A 194 -2.69 14.31 -9.97
N THR A 195 -2.72 13.66 -11.14
CA THR A 195 -1.99 14.12 -12.34
C THR A 195 -2.75 15.16 -13.14
N LEU A 196 -4.05 15.33 -12.89
CA LEU A 196 -4.91 16.27 -13.59
C LEU A 196 -4.61 17.71 -13.15
N LYS A 197 -4.87 18.65 -14.07
CA LYS A 197 -4.71 20.10 -13.81
C LYS A 197 -6.04 20.79 -13.48
N ASP A 198 -7.14 20.21 -13.94
CA ASP A 198 -8.48 20.77 -13.76
C ASP A 198 -9.04 20.35 -12.40
N VAL A 199 -9.23 21.34 -11.54
CA VAL A 199 -9.78 21.17 -10.19
C VAL A 199 -11.21 20.61 -10.21
N ASP A 200 -12.03 21.03 -11.16
CA ASP A 200 -13.43 20.59 -11.24
C ASP A 200 -13.52 19.14 -11.70
N GLU A 201 -12.63 18.70 -12.59
CA GLU A 201 -12.51 17.29 -12.96
C GLU A 201 -12.07 16.42 -11.77
N VAL A 202 -11.12 16.90 -10.95
CA VAL A 202 -10.66 16.17 -9.75
C VAL A 202 -11.77 16.09 -8.70
N LYS A 203 -12.62 17.10 -8.54
CA LYS A 203 -13.77 17.06 -7.60
C LYS A 203 -14.73 15.90 -7.89
N LEU A 204 -14.94 15.57 -9.15
CA LEU A 204 -15.82 14.46 -9.55
C LEU A 204 -15.29 13.08 -9.12
N ARG A 205 -14.05 13.00 -8.70
CA ARG A 205 -13.40 11.76 -8.29
C ARG A 205 -13.48 11.50 -6.79
N HIS A 206 -14.04 12.44 -6.02
CA HIS A 206 -14.34 12.33 -4.60
C HIS A 206 -13.15 11.92 -3.72
N ILE A 207 -11.94 12.40 -4.04
CA ILE A 207 -10.75 12.13 -3.23
C ILE A 207 -10.95 12.69 -1.83
N GLN A 208 -10.64 11.86 -0.81
CA GLN A 208 -10.61 12.26 0.59
C GLN A 208 -9.21 12.12 1.16
N TRP A 209 -8.72 13.17 1.81
CA TRP A 209 -7.46 13.14 2.53
C TRP A 209 -7.71 12.86 4.01
N ILE A 210 -7.07 11.81 4.53
CA ILE A 210 -7.22 11.35 5.91
C ILE A 210 -5.88 11.47 6.62
N PRO A 211 -5.69 12.43 7.53
CA PRO A 211 -4.49 12.55 8.35
C PRO A 211 -4.22 11.30 9.17
N PHE A 212 -2.95 10.87 9.17
CA PHE A 212 -2.49 9.74 9.98
C PHE A 212 -1.29 10.09 10.88
N THR A 213 -0.71 11.27 10.74
CA THR A 213 0.31 11.75 11.68
C THR A 213 0.51 13.27 11.60
N LEU A 214 0.62 13.90 12.77
CA LEU A 214 1.16 15.25 12.91
C LEU A 214 2.69 15.12 12.99
N VAL A 215 3.37 15.60 11.94
CA VAL A 215 4.83 15.50 11.81
C VAL A 215 5.52 16.55 12.67
N TYR A 216 5.04 17.78 12.56
CA TYR A 216 5.57 18.93 13.25
C TYR A 216 4.46 19.88 13.71
N SER A 217 4.68 20.52 14.84
CA SER A 217 3.89 21.60 15.41
C SER A 217 4.82 22.46 16.27
N ASP A 218 4.58 23.77 16.29
CA ASP A 218 5.26 24.69 17.24
C ASP A 218 4.93 24.35 18.70
N GLN A 219 3.80 23.68 18.94
CA GLN A 219 3.49 23.11 20.26
C GLN A 219 4.15 21.75 20.40
N GLU A 220 4.86 21.54 21.50
CA GLU A 220 5.47 20.25 21.81
C GLU A 220 4.39 19.26 22.28
N ILE A 221 4.07 18.26 21.42
CA ILE A 221 3.13 17.19 21.71
C ILE A 221 3.89 15.85 21.55
N LEU A 222 4.18 15.21 22.70
CA LEU A 222 5.05 14.04 22.76
C LEU A 222 4.31 12.71 22.59
N SER A 223 2.98 12.68 22.76
CA SER A 223 2.14 11.49 22.56
C SER A 223 1.53 11.50 21.17
N TRP A 224 1.66 10.38 20.43
CA TRP A 224 1.02 10.22 19.12
C TRP A 224 -0.51 10.33 19.24
N GLY A 225 -1.12 9.73 20.27
CA GLY A 225 -2.54 9.87 20.51
C GLY A 225 -2.97 11.31 20.75
N GLN A 226 -2.24 12.07 21.54
CA GLN A 226 -2.52 13.49 21.74
C GLN A 226 -2.36 14.31 20.46
N ARG A 227 -1.45 13.92 19.56
CA ARG A 227 -1.34 14.53 18.22
C ARG A 227 -2.58 14.29 17.38
N MET A 228 -3.15 13.07 17.44
CA MET A 228 -4.40 12.76 16.74
C MET A 228 -5.59 13.55 17.32
N ASP A 229 -5.74 13.56 18.65
CA ASP A 229 -6.76 14.37 19.33
C ASP A 229 -6.64 15.85 19.00
N TYR A 230 -5.41 16.36 18.87
CA TYR A 230 -5.15 17.75 18.47
C TYR A 230 -5.61 18.03 17.04
N LEU A 231 -5.31 17.13 16.08
CA LEU A 231 -5.80 17.27 14.71
C LEU A 231 -7.33 17.23 14.65
N GLU A 232 -7.98 16.38 15.44
CA GLU A 232 -9.44 16.29 15.50
C GLU A 232 -10.07 17.58 16.06
N LYS A 233 -9.46 18.18 17.09
CA LYS A 233 -9.87 19.49 17.61
C LYS A 233 -9.74 20.62 16.60
N LEU A 234 -8.79 20.51 15.66
CA LEU A 234 -8.63 21.45 14.54
C LEU A 234 -9.65 21.23 13.41
N GLY A 235 -10.45 20.15 13.49
CA GLY A 235 -11.50 19.80 12.54
C GLY A 235 -11.12 18.77 11.49
N PHE A 236 -9.96 18.13 11.61
CA PHE A 236 -9.58 17.03 10.71
C PHE A 236 -10.25 15.71 11.11
N GLN A 237 -10.57 14.90 10.13
CA GLN A 237 -10.99 13.52 10.35
C GLN A 237 -9.76 12.63 10.25
N THR A 238 -9.25 12.17 11.40
CA THR A 238 -8.03 11.35 11.46
C THR A 238 -8.30 9.88 11.12
N VAL A 239 -7.23 9.15 10.84
CA VAL A 239 -7.30 7.70 10.65
C VAL A 239 -7.81 7.00 11.91
N GLU A 240 -8.68 6.00 11.75
CA GLU A 240 -9.12 5.20 12.90
C GLU A 240 -7.95 4.46 13.55
N HIS A 241 -7.88 4.51 14.89
CA HIS A 241 -6.76 3.99 15.66
C HIS A 241 -7.20 3.39 17.00
N ARG A 242 -6.34 2.54 17.61
CA ARG A 242 -6.54 1.90 18.92
C ARG A 242 -5.26 1.94 19.72
N PHE A 243 -5.40 2.23 21.00
CA PHE A 243 -4.30 2.29 21.98
C PHE A 243 -4.06 0.94 22.63
N ILE A 244 -2.79 0.61 22.87
CA ILE A 244 -2.35 -0.53 23.68
C ILE A 244 -1.26 -0.03 24.63
N GLU A 245 -1.61 0.04 25.92
CA GLU A 245 -0.70 0.52 26.96
C GLU A 245 0.46 -0.45 27.23
N ASN A 246 0.13 -1.73 27.36
CA ASN A 246 1.10 -2.80 27.63
C ASN A 246 1.03 -3.85 26.52
N PRO A 247 1.78 -3.67 25.42
CA PRO A 247 1.68 -4.55 24.25
C PRO A 247 2.21 -5.95 24.55
N THR A 248 1.36 -6.94 24.31
CA THR A 248 1.66 -8.38 24.34
C THR A 248 1.13 -8.98 23.04
N SER A 249 1.65 -10.14 22.64
CA SER A 249 1.13 -10.84 21.45
C SER A 249 -0.39 -11.02 21.50
N VAL A 250 -0.96 -11.26 22.68
CA VAL A 250 -2.39 -11.47 22.86
C VAL A 250 -3.19 -10.21 22.53
N ASN A 251 -2.90 -9.09 23.22
CA ASN A 251 -3.69 -7.88 23.02
C ASN A 251 -3.40 -7.17 21.69
N ILE A 252 -2.21 -7.35 21.12
CA ILE A 252 -1.91 -6.93 19.76
C ILE A 252 -2.77 -7.72 18.77
N GLN A 253 -2.83 -9.07 18.91
CA GLN A 253 -3.67 -9.92 18.05
C GLN A 253 -5.15 -9.57 18.18
N GLU A 254 -5.68 -9.35 19.38
CA GLU A 254 -7.07 -8.92 19.60
C GLU A 254 -7.41 -7.64 18.83
N LYS A 255 -6.51 -6.66 18.80
CA LYS A 255 -6.71 -5.42 18.05
C LYS A 255 -6.60 -5.65 16.53
N ILE A 256 -5.66 -6.46 16.07
CA ILE A 256 -5.57 -6.86 14.67
C ILE A 256 -6.87 -7.56 14.22
N ASP A 257 -7.42 -8.44 15.06
CA ASP A 257 -8.67 -9.15 14.78
C ASP A 257 -9.87 -8.20 14.70
N GLU A 258 -9.94 -7.18 15.59
CA GLU A 258 -10.96 -6.12 15.53
C GLU A 258 -10.96 -5.41 14.16
N PHE A 259 -9.78 -5.01 13.70
CA PHE A 259 -9.63 -4.38 12.39
C PHE A 259 -9.93 -5.36 11.24
N THR A 260 -9.44 -6.58 11.32
CA THR A 260 -9.67 -7.63 10.32
C THR A 260 -11.15 -7.90 10.11
N GLN A 261 -11.94 -7.98 11.20
CA GLN A 261 -13.38 -8.16 11.11
C GLN A 261 -14.07 -7.02 10.35
N LYS A 262 -13.62 -5.78 10.50
CA LYS A 262 -14.19 -4.64 9.73
C LYS A 262 -13.95 -4.79 8.24
N VAL A 263 -12.78 -5.26 7.83
CA VAL A 263 -12.46 -5.53 6.42
C VAL A 263 -13.30 -6.69 5.90
N THR A 264 -13.31 -7.82 6.61
CA THR A 264 -14.07 -9.02 6.23
C THR A 264 -15.57 -8.75 6.07
N HIS A 265 -16.14 -7.92 6.96
CA HIS A 265 -17.56 -7.53 6.89
C HIS A 265 -17.82 -6.31 6.00
N LYS A 266 -16.84 -5.84 5.22
CA LYS A 266 -16.94 -4.67 4.33
C LYS A 266 -17.40 -3.40 5.04
N LYS A 267 -17.04 -3.25 6.33
CA LYS A 267 -17.34 -2.05 7.12
C LYS A 267 -16.29 -0.95 6.98
N GLN A 268 -15.12 -1.29 6.41
CA GLN A 268 -14.09 -0.32 6.08
C GLN A 268 -14.37 0.24 4.68
N PRO A 269 -14.70 1.55 4.56
CA PRO A 269 -15.12 2.13 3.29
C PRO A 269 -13.95 2.40 2.33
N PHE A 270 -12.74 2.52 2.84
CA PHE A 270 -11.55 2.83 2.05
C PHE A 270 -10.66 1.62 1.86
N PRO A 271 -9.89 1.56 0.77
CA PRO A 271 -8.89 0.52 0.57
C PRO A 271 -7.82 0.57 1.65
N VAL A 272 -7.41 -0.60 2.13
CA VAL A 272 -6.39 -0.78 3.16
C VAL A 272 -5.43 -1.90 2.77
N ASP A 273 -4.16 -1.73 3.11
CA ASP A 273 -3.06 -2.66 2.81
C ASP A 273 -2.47 -3.28 4.09
N GLY A 274 -3.18 -3.21 5.18
CA GLY A 274 -2.74 -3.68 6.49
C GLY A 274 -3.01 -2.69 7.61
N LEU A 275 -2.15 -2.73 8.61
CA LEU A 275 -2.19 -1.85 9.76
C LEU A 275 -0.83 -1.17 9.96
N VAL A 276 -0.83 0.00 10.57
CA VAL A 276 0.38 0.70 11.01
C VAL A 276 0.44 0.66 12.53
N ILE A 277 1.60 0.26 13.05
CA ILE A 277 1.87 0.22 14.47
C ILE A 277 2.93 1.27 14.80
N THR A 278 2.63 2.20 15.70
CA THR A 278 3.52 3.29 16.09
C THR A 278 3.66 3.36 17.61
N TYR A 279 4.79 3.86 18.11
CA TYR A 279 4.91 4.20 19.51
C TYR A 279 4.06 5.42 19.86
N ASP A 280 3.49 5.43 21.07
CA ASP A 280 2.85 6.64 21.59
C ASP A 280 3.88 7.75 21.87
N ASP A 281 5.04 7.39 22.40
CA ASP A 281 6.16 8.32 22.60
C ASP A 281 6.81 8.70 21.28
N THR A 282 6.44 9.88 20.76
CA THR A 282 6.93 10.37 19.47
C THR A 282 8.41 10.77 19.49
N GLN A 283 8.94 11.14 20.66
CA GLN A 283 10.35 11.43 20.81
C GLN A 283 11.17 10.15 20.72
N TYR A 284 10.74 9.10 21.42
CA TYR A 284 11.38 7.78 21.28
C TYR A 284 11.29 7.26 19.84
N ALA A 285 10.15 7.39 19.19
CA ALA A 285 9.95 6.98 17.80
C ALA A 285 10.93 7.67 16.83
N SER A 286 11.32 8.91 17.10
CA SER A 286 12.24 9.69 16.26
C SER A 286 13.72 9.33 16.45
N THR A 287 14.08 8.61 17.52
CA THR A 287 15.50 8.32 17.87
C THR A 287 16.09 7.09 17.19
N GLY A 288 15.38 6.41 16.33
CA GLY A 288 15.89 5.23 15.62
C GLY A 288 16.90 5.58 14.52
N SER A 289 17.81 4.65 14.22
CA SER A 289 18.65 4.77 13.04
C SER A 289 17.80 4.66 11.76
N VAL A 290 18.17 5.43 10.76
CA VAL A 290 17.61 5.28 9.41
C VAL A 290 18.53 4.33 8.66
N THR A 291 18.06 3.14 8.31
CA THR A 291 18.76 2.20 7.44
C THR A 291 18.11 2.26 6.05
N GLY A 292 18.81 2.83 5.09
CA GLY A 292 18.25 3.12 3.78
C GLY A 292 17.05 4.07 3.91
N HIS A 293 15.86 3.63 3.44
CA HIS A 293 14.61 4.40 3.53
C HIS A 293 13.72 4.03 4.73
N HIS A 294 14.20 3.21 5.65
CA HIS A 294 13.43 2.77 6.82
C HIS A 294 13.93 3.42 8.10
N ALA A 295 13.04 4.17 8.75
CA ALA A 295 13.27 4.63 10.12
C ALA A 295 12.93 3.47 11.08
N THR A 296 13.94 2.89 11.73
CA THR A 296 13.80 1.65 12.52
C THR A 296 12.84 1.73 13.70
N ARG A 297 12.52 2.95 14.17
CA ARG A 297 11.57 3.19 15.28
C ARG A 297 10.35 4.01 14.90
N ALA A 298 10.22 4.46 13.67
CA ALA A 298 9.05 5.26 13.28
C ALA A 298 7.75 4.47 13.31
N GLY A 299 7.82 3.16 13.11
CA GLY A 299 6.68 2.26 13.14
C GLY A 299 6.91 1.01 12.32
N TYR A 300 5.93 0.11 12.39
CA TYR A 300 5.84 -1.09 11.55
C TYR A 300 4.56 -1.08 10.72
N ALA A 301 4.66 -1.52 9.49
CA ALA A 301 3.52 -1.91 8.67
C ALA A 301 3.26 -3.41 8.89
N PHE A 302 2.17 -3.74 9.57
CA PHE A 302 1.69 -5.11 9.68
C PHE A 302 0.86 -5.44 8.45
N LYS A 303 1.26 -6.48 7.72
CA LYS A 303 0.47 -7.05 6.62
C LYS A 303 -0.12 -8.38 7.06
N TRP A 304 -1.39 -8.62 6.69
CA TRP A 304 -2.01 -9.91 6.98
C TRP A 304 -1.24 -11.03 6.29
N GLN A 305 -1.21 -12.18 6.95
CA GLN A 305 -0.78 -13.40 6.29
C GLN A 305 -1.83 -13.79 5.25
N ASP A 306 -1.39 -14.03 4.02
CA ASP A 306 -2.28 -14.52 2.99
C ASP A 306 -2.50 -16.01 3.23
N GLU A 307 -3.75 -16.40 3.49
CA GLU A 307 -4.16 -17.80 3.43
C GLU A 307 -4.38 -18.16 1.97
N TYR A 308 -3.89 -19.30 1.56
CA TYR A 308 -4.16 -19.83 0.22
C TYR A 308 -5.01 -21.09 0.29
N ALA A 309 -5.81 -21.30 -0.74
CA ALA A 309 -6.52 -22.53 -0.96
C ALA A 309 -6.13 -23.12 -2.31
N GLU A 310 -6.08 -24.45 -2.39
CA GLU A 310 -5.88 -25.17 -3.65
C GLU A 310 -7.22 -25.54 -4.26
N THR A 311 -7.37 -25.31 -5.55
CA THR A 311 -8.58 -25.63 -6.30
C THR A 311 -8.23 -26.04 -7.73
N VAL A 312 -9.25 -26.40 -8.51
CA VAL A 312 -9.12 -26.89 -9.88
C VAL A 312 -9.86 -25.97 -10.81
N LEU A 313 -9.15 -25.48 -11.84
CA LEU A 313 -9.71 -24.62 -12.87
C LEU A 313 -10.82 -25.37 -13.65
N ASP A 314 -11.96 -24.72 -13.80
CA ASP A 314 -13.03 -25.16 -14.69
C ASP A 314 -12.90 -24.52 -16.08
N HIS A 315 -12.86 -23.19 -16.11
CA HIS A 315 -12.64 -22.42 -17.35
C HIS A 315 -12.19 -20.99 -17.03
N ILE A 316 -11.80 -20.25 -18.06
CA ILE A 316 -11.50 -18.81 -17.98
C ILE A 316 -12.65 -18.05 -18.64
N GLU A 317 -13.25 -17.14 -17.90
CA GLU A 317 -14.18 -16.16 -18.44
C GLU A 317 -13.42 -14.90 -18.88
N TRP A 318 -13.77 -14.38 -20.03
CA TRP A 318 -13.19 -13.17 -20.59
C TRP A 318 -14.21 -12.05 -20.56
N SER A 319 -13.96 -11.04 -19.75
CA SER A 319 -14.75 -9.81 -19.72
C SER A 319 -14.07 -8.77 -20.61
N CYS A 320 -14.82 -8.22 -21.56
CA CYS A 320 -14.32 -7.16 -22.46
C CYS A 320 -15.01 -5.85 -22.07
N ALA A 321 -14.26 -4.90 -21.56
CA ALA A 321 -14.65 -3.49 -21.50
C ALA A 321 -14.04 -2.73 -22.68
N ALA A 322 -14.44 -1.48 -22.92
CA ALA A 322 -14.12 -0.73 -24.15
C ALA A 322 -12.64 -0.77 -24.59
N SER A 323 -11.71 -0.90 -23.67
CA SER A 323 -10.25 -0.92 -23.93
C SER A 323 -9.49 -2.05 -23.25
N THR A 324 -10.13 -2.87 -22.40
CA THR A 324 -9.45 -3.89 -21.61
C THR A 324 -10.12 -5.24 -21.70
N ILE A 325 -9.28 -6.28 -21.71
CA ILE A 325 -9.73 -7.68 -21.57
C ILE A 325 -9.28 -8.16 -20.19
N SER A 326 -10.27 -8.47 -19.34
CA SER A 326 -10.02 -8.91 -17.97
C SER A 326 -10.36 -10.40 -17.85
N PRO A 327 -9.37 -11.29 -17.72
CA PRO A 327 -9.60 -12.70 -17.50
C PRO A 327 -9.96 -13.00 -16.05
N VAL A 328 -10.90 -13.91 -15.86
CA VAL A 328 -11.35 -14.40 -14.54
C VAL A 328 -11.30 -15.92 -14.57
N ALA A 329 -10.52 -16.51 -13.67
CA ALA A 329 -10.54 -17.96 -13.46
C ALA A 329 -11.82 -18.35 -12.73
N VAL A 330 -12.58 -19.28 -13.30
CA VAL A 330 -13.70 -19.98 -12.67
C VAL A 330 -13.21 -21.37 -12.28
N PHE A 331 -13.44 -21.78 -11.03
CA PHE A 331 -12.88 -22.99 -10.48
C PHE A 331 -13.84 -23.68 -9.49
N GLN A 332 -13.51 -24.90 -9.09
CA GLN A 332 -14.29 -25.62 -8.09
C GLN A 332 -14.37 -24.82 -6.79
N PRO A 333 -15.57 -24.71 -6.18
CA PRO A 333 -15.75 -23.96 -4.95
C PRO A 333 -14.75 -24.37 -3.88
N VAL A 334 -14.13 -23.39 -3.24
CA VAL A 334 -13.17 -23.61 -2.15
C VAL A 334 -13.42 -22.62 -1.03
N GLU A 335 -13.31 -23.11 0.22
CA GLU A 335 -13.38 -22.24 1.38
C GLU A 335 -12.05 -21.48 1.55
N LEU A 336 -12.15 -20.16 1.64
CA LEU A 336 -11.00 -19.28 1.81
C LEU A 336 -11.40 -18.12 2.70
N GLU A 337 -10.73 -18.02 3.85
CA GLU A 337 -10.98 -16.98 4.85
C GLU A 337 -12.47 -16.81 5.21
N GLY A 338 -13.12 -17.95 5.54
CA GLY A 338 -14.50 -18.00 6.01
C GLY A 338 -15.57 -17.69 4.96
N THR A 339 -15.23 -17.70 3.68
CA THR A 339 -16.21 -17.59 2.58
C THR A 339 -15.88 -18.56 1.46
N THR A 340 -16.93 -19.03 0.77
CA THR A 340 -16.78 -19.86 -0.43
C THR A 340 -16.42 -18.99 -1.62
N VAL A 341 -15.31 -19.31 -2.29
CA VAL A 341 -14.81 -18.63 -3.49
C VAL A 341 -14.86 -19.59 -4.67
N GLN A 342 -15.32 -19.11 -5.83
CA GLN A 342 -15.40 -19.86 -7.08
C GLN A 342 -14.80 -19.11 -8.26
N ARG A 343 -14.40 -17.87 -8.06
CA ARG A 343 -13.93 -16.95 -9.11
C ARG A 343 -12.77 -16.14 -8.55
N ALA A 344 -11.71 -16.01 -9.33
CA ALA A 344 -10.57 -15.17 -8.96
C ALA A 344 -10.05 -14.40 -10.18
N SER A 345 -9.63 -13.17 -9.97
CA SER A 345 -9.02 -12.36 -11.00
C SER A 345 -7.69 -12.96 -11.45
N LEU A 346 -7.47 -12.95 -12.76
CA LEU A 346 -6.18 -13.20 -13.41
C LEU A 346 -5.51 -11.89 -13.84
N CYS A 347 -6.03 -10.76 -13.37
CA CYS A 347 -5.56 -9.40 -13.68
C CYS A 347 -5.61 -9.06 -15.16
N ASN A 348 -4.71 -9.61 -15.98
CA ASN A 348 -4.58 -9.33 -17.41
C ASN A 348 -4.00 -10.54 -18.18
N ILE A 349 -3.88 -10.41 -19.51
CA ILE A 349 -3.36 -11.48 -20.37
C ILE A 349 -1.89 -11.81 -20.03
N SER A 350 -1.06 -10.80 -19.80
CA SER A 350 0.35 -11.03 -19.45
C SER A 350 0.52 -11.82 -18.16
N GLU A 351 -0.39 -11.65 -17.21
CA GLU A 351 -0.42 -12.43 -15.97
C GLU A 351 -0.84 -13.89 -16.25
N CYS A 352 -1.79 -14.12 -17.14
CA CYS A 352 -2.14 -15.47 -17.58
C CYS A 352 -0.95 -16.20 -18.23
N GLU A 353 -0.19 -15.49 -19.06
CA GLU A 353 1.03 -16.01 -19.70
C GLU A 353 2.12 -16.30 -18.67
N ARG A 354 2.33 -15.36 -17.73
CA ARG A 354 3.31 -15.51 -16.65
C ARG A 354 3.01 -16.69 -15.74
N LEU A 355 1.75 -16.87 -15.38
CA LEU A 355 1.30 -18.01 -14.57
C LEU A 355 1.38 -19.30 -15.36
N GLY A 356 1.37 -19.23 -16.69
CA GLY A 356 1.29 -20.40 -17.55
C GLY A 356 -0.01 -21.16 -17.33
N ILE A 357 -1.15 -20.45 -17.27
CA ILE A 357 -2.43 -21.09 -16.98
C ILE A 357 -2.80 -22.04 -18.11
N GLY A 358 -3.11 -23.30 -17.73
CA GLY A 358 -3.47 -24.35 -18.68
C GLY A 358 -4.97 -24.49 -18.87
N ASP A 359 -5.38 -25.63 -19.38
CA ASP A 359 -6.78 -25.99 -19.64
C ASP A 359 -7.55 -26.32 -18.35
N ALA A 360 -8.85 -26.58 -18.50
CA ALA A 360 -9.69 -27.13 -17.46
C ALA A 360 -9.05 -28.33 -16.74
N GLY A 361 -9.12 -28.37 -15.42
CA GLY A 361 -8.44 -29.36 -14.59
C GLY A 361 -7.06 -28.90 -14.05
N THR A 362 -6.53 -27.78 -14.52
CA THR A 362 -5.30 -27.19 -13.97
C THR A 362 -5.48 -26.84 -12.48
N LYS A 363 -4.51 -27.24 -11.64
CA LYS A 363 -4.54 -26.94 -10.20
C LYS A 363 -4.00 -25.55 -9.93
N LEU A 364 -4.78 -24.76 -9.21
CA LEU A 364 -4.51 -23.36 -8.86
C LEU A 364 -4.34 -23.19 -7.36
N GLN A 365 -3.48 -22.26 -6.97
CA GLN A 365 -3.50 -21.66 -5.64
C GLN A 365 -4.15 -20.29 -5.71
N VAL A 366 -5.11 -20.04 -4.83
CA VAL A 366 -5.91 -18.82 -4.78
C VAL A 366 -5.77 -18.19 -3.40
N ILE A 367 -5.62 -16.87 -3.34
CA ILE A 367 -5.65 -16.06 -2.12
C ILE A 367 -6.78 -15.04 -2.19
N LYS A 368 -7.08 -14.40 -1.06
CA LYS A 368 -7.81 -13.14 -1.03
C LYS A 368 -6.84 -11.99 -0.79
N ALA A 369 -6.47 -11.28 -1.85
CA ALA A 369 -5.67 -10.08 -1.71
C ALA A 369 -6.39 -9.08 -0.81
N ASN A 370 -5.67 -8.56 0.19
CA ASN A 370 -6.21 -7.64 1.20
C ASN A 370 -7.48 -8.15 1.90
N LYS A 371 -7.62 -9.47 2.06
CA LYS A 371 -8.78 -10.14 2.67
C LYS A 371 -10.11 -10.00 1.91
N ILE A 372 -10.10 -9.42 0.71
CA ILE A 372 -11.31 -9.08 -0.04
C ILE A 372 -11.33 -9.68 -1.44
N ILE A 373 -10.28 -9.52 -2.23
CA ILE A 373 -10.26 -9.79 -3.67
C ILE A 373 -9.61 -11.14 -3.96
N PRO A 374 -10.36 -12.15 -4.46
CA PRO A 374 -9.75 -13.40 -4.86
C PRO A 374 -8.82 -13.22 -6.08
N LYS A 375 -7.59 -13.70 -5.97
CA LYS A 375 -6.57 -13.72 -7.05
C LYS A 375 -5.95 -15.10 -7.16
N VAL A 376 -5.64 -15.54 -8.39
CA VAL A 376 -4.79 -16.70 -8.63
C VAL A 376 -3.34 -16.28 -8.49
N ILE A 377 -2.56 -16.97 -7.65
CA ILE A 377 -1.16 -16.63 -7.40
C ILE A 377 -0.17 -17.63 -7.96
N LYS A 378 -0.60 -18.88 -8.16
CA LYS A 378 0.28 -19.95 -8.60
C LYS A 378 -0.50 -21.08 -9.26
N ILE A 379 0.15 -21.73 -10.23
CA ILE A 379 -0.26 -22.99 -10.82
C ILE A 379 0.58 -24.09 -10.19
N THR A 380 -0.05 -25.11 -9.61
CA THR A 380 0.64 -26.21 -8.94
C THR A 380 0.74 -27.45 -9.80
N CYS A 381 -0.16 -27.62 -10.80
CA CYS A 381 -0.10 -28.68 -11.79
C CYS A 381 -0.80 -28.23 -13.07
N LEU A 382 -0.09 -28.31 -14.19
CA LEU A 382 -0.62 -28.03 -15.52
C LEU A 382 -1.28 -29.31 -16.07
N LEU A 383 -2.50 -29.19 -16.57
CA LEU A 383 -3.10 -30.16 -17.46
C LEU A 383 -3.19 -29.51 -18.85
N TYR A 384 -2.45 -30.05 -19.79
CA TYR A 384 -2.66 -29.79 -21.21
C TYR A 384 -3.44 -30.97 -21.79
N THR A 385 -4.59 -30.72 -22.36
CA THR A 385 -5.25 -31.76 -23.17
C THR A 385 -4.44 -31.96 -24.45
N SER A 386 -3.97 -33.16 -24.67
CA SER A 386 -3.11 -33.53 -25.81
C SER A 386 -3.88 -33.64 -27.13
N ASP A 387 -4.88 -32.78 -27.36
CA ASP A 387 -5.66 -32.81 -28.61
C ASP A 387 -5.48 -31.50 -29.39
N ALA A 388 -4.27 -31.34 -29.93
CA ALA A 388 -3.99 -30.52 -31.11
C ALA A 388 -3.05 -31.35 -32.00
N ALA A 389 -3.61 -32.37 -32.63
CA ALA A 389 -3.02 -33.04 -33.81
C ALA A 389 -3.80 -32.62 -35.06
#